data_b7f97d535819c7dd6067a48a43bf94ea
#
_entry.id   b7f97d535819c7dd6067a48a43bf94ea
#
_cell.length_a   1.000
_cell.length_b   1.000
_cell.length_c   1.000
_cell.angle_alpha   90.00
_cell.angle_beta   90.00
_cell.angle_gamma   90.00
#
_symmetry.space_group_name_H-M   'P 1'
#
loop_
_entity.id
_entity.type
_entity.pdbx_description
1 polymer ?
#
loop_
_entity_poly.entity_id
_entity_poly.type
_entity_poly.pdbx_seq_one_letter_code
_entity_poly.pdbx_strand_id
1 'polypeptide(L)'
;VATAITSSGQLSIRWIEKAINIYLNKILKTDKVDYVIASDTDSVYITFDVLVDKVFKSGRTDEEVVNFLDRLAKEKLEPFIGESYQALAKSMNAYDQKMFMAREAIADKGIWTAKKRYILNVHDMEGVRFKEPQLKIMGIEAVKSSTPAPCREKIKQALKIIMSGDEKMLNNFIQEFRDEFMKLAPEDIAYPRSCNGLQKFRGEHSLFRKGAPIHVKGAILYNWAIDKHELEHKYPLIQEGDKIRFLHLRQPN
;
A
#
# COMPACT_ATOMS: atom_id res chain seq x y z
N VAL A 1 -11.27 -25.16 6.69
CA VAL A 1 -11.91 -24.18 5.79
C VAL A 1 -10.92 -23.05 5.45
N ALA A 2 -10.36 -22.32 6.43
CA ALA A 2 -9.46 -21.19 6.16
C ALA A 2 -8.21 -21.57 5.32
N THR A 3 -7.56 -22.69 5.65
CA THR A 3 -6.40 -23.21 4.89
C THR A 3 -6.78 -23.53 3.44
N ALA A 4 -7.94 -24.13 3.20
CA ALA A 4 -8.40 -24.45 1.85
C ALA A 4 -8.60 -23.19 1.01
N ILE A 5 -9.23 -22.16 1.56
CA ILE A 5 -9.44 -20.87 0.88
C ILE A 5 -8.10 -20.22 0.51
N THR A 6 -7.17 -20.14 1.46
CA THR A 6 -5.86 -19.51 1.21
C THR A 6 -5.02 -20.32 0.22
N SER A 7 -5.04 -21.66 0.29
CA SER A 7 -4.32 -22.51 -0.65
C SER A 7 -4.91 -22.44 -2.07
N SER A 8 -6.24 -22.39 -2.20
CA SER A 8 -6.90 -22.18 -3.50
C SER A 8 -6.54 -20.81 -4.10
N GLY A 9 -6.55 -19.75 -3.30
CA GLY A 9 -6.12 -18.42 -3.74
C GLY A 9 -4.67 -18.40 -4.22
N GLN A 10 -3.75 -19.03 -3.47
CA GLN A 10 -2.35 -19.16 -3.88
C GLN A 10 -2.17 -19.97 -5.18
N LEU A 11 -2.93 -21.05 -5.35
CA LEU A 11 -2.90 -21.82 -6.58
C LEU A 11 -3.39 -20.97 -7.76
N SER A 12 -4.52 -20.30 -7.61
CA SER A 12 -5.13 -19.49 -8.66
C SER A 12 -4.24 -18.35 -9.14
N ILE A 13 -3.61 -17.62 -8.20
CA ILE A 13 -2.73 -16.50 -8.58
C ILE A 13 -1.46 -17.00 -9.27
N ARG A 14 -0.84 -18.08 -8.80
CA ARG A 14 0.34 -18.68 -9.44
C ARG A 14 0.04 -19.29 -10.81
N TRP A 15 -1.14 -19.86 -10.97
CA TRP A 15 -1.60 -20.39 -12.24
C TRP A 15 -1.71 -19.29 -13.28
N ILE A 16 -2.41 -18.21 -12.94
CA ILE A 16 -2.63 -17.13 -13.91
C ILE A 16 -1.36 -16.34 -14.21
N GLU A 17 -0.49 -16.12 -13.23
CA GLU A 17 0.84 -15.51 -13.42
C GLU A 17 1.65 -16.29 -14.47
N LYS A 18 1.73 -17.61 -14.33
CA LYS A 18 2.41 -18.48 -15.28
C LYS A 18 1.74 -18.46 -16.66
N ALA A 19 0.41 -18.53 -16.70
CA ALA A 19 -0.34 -18.54 -17.95
C ALA A 19 -0.16 -17.23 -18.73
N ILE A 20 -0.21 -16.08 -18.07
CA ILE A 20 0.00 -14.75 -18.69
C ILE A 20 1.42 -14.65 -19.25
N ASN A 21 2.43 -15.05 -18.50
CA ASN A 21 3.82 -15.03 -18.96
C ASN A 21 4.02 -15.88 -20.23
N ILE A 22 3.45 -17.10 -20.26
CA ILE A 22 3.51 -17.97 -21.45
C ILE A 22 2.78 -17.31 -22.63
N TYR A 23 1.59 -16.76 -22.41
CA TYR A 23 0.79 -16.13 -23.43
C TYR A 23 1.49 -14.91 -24.06
N LEU A 24 2.02 -14.00 -23.22
CA LEU A 24 2.68 -12.80 -23.69
C LEU A 24 4.01 -13.12 -24.40
N ASN A 25 4.82 -14.06 -23.90
CA ASN A 25 6.02 -14.51 -24.62
C ASN A 25 5.71 -15.06 -26.00
N LYS A 26 4.62 -15.84 -26.13
CA LYS A 26 4.18 -16.38 -27.43
C LYS A 26 3.76 -15.26 -28.40
N ILE A 27 2.95 -14.31 -27.97
CA ILE A 27 2.44 -13.23 -28.83
C ILE A 27 3.54 -12.24 -29.20
N LEU A 28 4.36 -11.85 -28.24
CA LEU A 28 5.42 -10.87 -28.44
C LEU A 28 6.68 -11.46 -29.06
N LYS A 29 6.69 -12.79 -29.29
CA LYS A 29 7.85 -13.53 -29.83
C LYS A 29 9.13 -13.29 -29.01
N THR A 30 8.99 -13.35 -27.69
CA THR A 30 10.07 -13.25 -26.71
C THR A 30 10.30 -14.61 -26.04
N ASP A 31 11.44 -14.81 -25.40
CA ASP A 31 11.76 -16.04 -24.70
C ASP A 31 12.00 -15.77 -23.22
N LYS A 32 11.21 -16.41 -22.36
CA LYS A 32 11.33 -16.40 -20.90
C LYS A 32 11.36 -15.00 -20.26
N VAL A 33 10.71 -14.02 -20.89
CA VAL A 33 10.52 -12.70 -20.28
C VAL A 33 9.44 -12.80 -19.22
N ASP A 34 9.71 -12.27 -18.04
CA ASP A 34 8.73 -12.17 -16.95
C ASP A 34 7.95 -10.86 -17.09
N TYR A 35 6.74 -10.95 -17.64
CA TYR A 35 5.83 -9.82 -17.80
C TYR A 35 5.01 -9.53 -16.58
N VAL A 36 4.81 -10.53 -15.69
CA VAL A 36 4.11 -10.35 -14.42
C VAL A 36 5.12 -9.94 -13.36
N ILE A 37 5.33 -8.65 -13.21
CA ILE A 37 6.36 -8.05 -12.35
C ILE A 37 6.02 -8.09 -10.86
N ALA A 38 4.76 -8.24 -10.50
CA ALA A 38 4.30 -8.38 -9.12
C ALA A 38 2.92 -9.05 -9.06
N SER A 39 2.59 -9.64 -7.92
CA SER A 39 1.26 -10.13 -7.60
C SER A 39 0.94 -9.91 -6.12
N ASP A 40 -0.32 -9.67 -5.80
CA ASP A 40 -0.79 -9.55 -4.41
C ASP A 40 -2.17 -10.17 -4.27
N THR A 41 -2.25 -11.28 -3.54
CA THR A 41 -3.45 -12.01 -3.15
C THR A 41 -4.33 -12.42 -4.34
N ASP A 42 -4.98 -11.49 -5.02
CA ASP A 42 -5.96 -11.66 -6.09
C ASP A 42 -5.69 -10.73 -7.29
N SER A 43 -4.57 -10.05 -7.32
CA SER A 43 -4.17 -9.15 -8.40
C SER A 43 -2.80 -9.50 -8.98
N VAL A 44 -2.61 -9.23 -10.27
CA VAL A 44 -1.34 -9.33 -10.99
C VAL A 44 -1.00 -7.98 -11.64
N TYR A 45 0.27 -7.66 -11.65
CA TYR A 45 0.81 -6.43 -12.25
C TYR A 45 1.65 -6.82 -13.46
N ILE A 46 1.24 -6.35 -14.62
CA ILE A 46 1.81 -6.75 -15.90
C ILE A 46 2.50 -5.55 -16.53
N THR A 47 3.76 -5.69 -16.96
CA THR A 47 4.43 -4.68 -17.78
C THR A 47 4.14 -4.89 -19.25
N PHE A 48 3.85 -3.79 -19.96
CA PHE A 48 3.60 -3.77 -21.40
C PHE A 48 4.62 -2.93 -22.15
N ASP A 49 5.74 -2.54 -21.54
CA ASP A 49 6.75 -1.67 -22.17
C ASP A 49 7.17 -2.18 -23.54
N VAL A 50 7.52 -3.48 -23.63
CA VAL A 50 7.93 -4.11 -24.89
C VAL A 50 6.83 -4.03 -25.97
N LEU A 51 5.57 -4.19 -25.58
CA LEU A 51 4.45 -4.12 -26.51
C LEU A 51 4.18 -2.68 -26.94
N VAL A 52 4.16 -1.76 -25.99
CA VAL A 52 3.92 -0.33 -26.24
C VAL A 52 5.01 0.23 -27.17
N ASP A 53 6.28 -0.11 -26.96
CA ASP A 53 7.38 0.32 -27.81
C ASP A 53 7.33 -0.29 -29.22
N LYS A 54 6.78 -1.50 -29.37
CA LYS A 54 6.57 -2.11 -30.71
C LYS A 54 5.42 -1.46 -31.47
N VAL A 55 4.35 -1.04 -30.78
CA VAL A 55 3.17 -0.44 -31.40
C VAL A 55 3.35 1.05 -31.68
N PHE A 56 3.93 1.77 -30.73
CA PHE A 56 4.11 3.22 -30.77
C PHE A 56 5.59 3.56 -30.93
N LYS A 57 6.01 3.90 -32.14
CA LYS A 57 7.45 4.16 -32.45
C LYS A 57 7.96 5.49 -31.88
N SER A 58 7.19 6.57 -31.97
CA SER A 58 7.52 7.90 -31.42
C SER A 58 6.28 8.80 -31.45
N GLY A 59 6.27 9.86 -30.63
CA GLY A 59 5.20 10.87 -30.63
C GLY A 59 3.88 10.41 -30.02
N ARG A 60 3.87 9.32 -29.24
CA ARG A 60 2.70 8.80 -28.55
C ARG A 60 2.28 9.73 -27.41
N THR A 61 0.99 9.87 -27.23
CA THR A 61 0.41 10.50 -26.04
C THR A 61 0.05 9.44 -25.00
N ASP A 62 0.01 9.82 -23.73
CA ASP A 62 -0.43 8.92 -22.66
C ASP A 62 -1.86 8.42 -22.91
N GLU A 63 -2.73 9.28 -23.43
CA GLU A 63 -4.11 8.93 -23.73
C GLU A 63 -4.21 7.82 -24.78
N GLU A 64 -3.42 7.90 -25.86
CA GLU A 64 -3.39 6.86 -26.91
C GLU A 64 -2.94 5.52 -26.34
N VAL A 65 -1.88 5.53 -25.51
CA VAL A 65 -1.36 4.31 -24.86
C VAL A 65 -2.39 3.72 -23.90
N VAL A 66 -3.02 4.55 -23.08
CA VAL A 66 -4.01 4.08 -22.09
C VAL A 66 -5.25 3.53 -22.79
N ASN A 67 -5.73 4.17 -23.88
CA ASN A 67 -6.83 3.65 -24.71
C ASN A 67 -6.48 2.31 -25.36
N PHE A 68 -5.26 2.17 -25.84
CA PHE A 68 -4.78 0.91 -26.42
C PHE A 68 -4.74 -0.21 -25.37
N LEU A 69 -4.16 0.06 -24.19
CA LEU A 69 -4.05 -0.91 -23.12
C LEU A 69 -5.42 -1.31 -22.53
N ASP A 70 -6.35 -0.38 -22.40
CA ASP A 70 -7.71 -0.67 -21.95
C ASP A 70 -8.43 -1.62 -22.93
N ARG A 71 -8.32 -1.34 -24.23
CA ARG A 71 -8.87 -2.23 -25.26
C ARG A 71 -8.19 -3.59 -25.29
N LEU A 72 -6.84 -3.63 -25.17
CA LEU A 72 -6.09 -4.87 -25.11
C LEU A 72 -6.51 -5.73 -23.91
N ALA A 73 -6.70 -5.11 -22.76
CA ALA A 73 -7.16 -5.81 -21.57
C ALA A 73 -8.52 -6.46 -21.80
N LYS A 74 -9.51 -5.66 -22.25
CA LYS A 74 -10.89 -6.12 -22.45
C LYS A 74 -11.03 -7.17 -23.56
N GLU A 75 -10.34 -6.95 -24.70
CA GLU A 75 -10.55 -7.79 -25.89
C GLU A 75 -9.65 -9.04 -25.92
N LYS A 76 -8.53 -9.03 -25.22
CA LYS A 76 -7.53 -10.12 -25.30
C LYS A 76 -7.19 -10.74 -23.96
N LEU A 77 -6.87 -9.93 -22.94
CA LEU A 77 -6.39 -10.47 -21.67
C LEU A 77 -7.52 -11.07 -20.82
N GLU A 78 -8.60 -10.34 -20.64
CA GLU A 78 -9.73 -10.83 -19.81
C GLU A 78 -10.33 -12.13 -20.36
N PRO A 79 -10.61 -12.27 -21.70
CA PRO A 79 -11.03 -13.55 -22.26
C PRO A 79 -10.01 -14.66 -22.05
N PHE A 80 -8.71 -14.40 -22.30
CA PHE A 80 -7.65 -15.38 -22.06
C PHE A 80 -7.56 -15.82 -20.60
N ILE A 81 -7.70 -14.89 -19.66
CA ILE A 81 -7.72 -15.19 -18.22
C ILE A 81 -8.91 -16.08 -17.88
N GLY A 82 -10.10 -15.79 -18.45
CA GLY A 82 -11.29 -16.63 -18.30
C GLY A 82 -11.08 -18.06 -18.79
N GLU A 83 -10.52 -18.22 -20.00
CA GLU A 83 -10.17 -19.54 -20.55
C GLU A 83 -9.13 -20.28 -19.68
N SER A 84 -8.14 -19.55 -19.17
CA SER A 84 -7.11 -20.10 -18.29
C SER A 84 -7.69 -20.61 -16.97
N TYR A 85 -8.61 -19.86 -16.36
CA TYR A 85 -9.31 -20.31 -15.16
C TYR A 85 -10.27 -21.47 -15.43
N GLN A 86 -10.88 -21.53 -16.61
CA GLN A 86 -11.67 -22.69 -17.01
C GLN A 86 -10.80 -23.96 -17.10
N ALA A 87 -9.59 -23.82 -17.64
CA ALA A 87 -8.62 -24.92 -17.68
C ALA A 87 -8.18 -25.36 -16.28
N LEU A 88 -7.94 -24.41 -15.37
CA LEU A 88 -7.64 -24.71 -13.97
C LEU A 88 -8.80 -25.46 -13.30
N ALA A 89 -10.03 -24.97 -13.42
CA ALA A 89 -11.22 -25.60 -12.84
C ALA A 89 -11.37 -27.05 -13.32
N LYS A 90 -11.18 -27.27 -14.62
CA LYS A 90 -11.21 -28.62 -15.20
C LYS A 90 -10.11 -29.51 -14.65
N SER A 91 -8.88 -29.02 -14.53
CA SER A 91 -7.75 -29.80 -13.98
C SER A 91 -7.92 -30.15 -12.51
N MET A 92 -8.62 -29.29 -11.76
CA MET A 92 -8.91 -29.49 -10.34
C MET A 92 -10.23 -30.24 -10.09
N ASN A 93 -10.92 -30.67 -11.14
CA ASN A 93 -12.24 -31.28 -11.05
C ASN A 93 -13.23 -30.42 -10.23
N ALA A 94 -13.19 -29.11 -10.41
CA ALA A 94 -14.08 -28.20 -9.73
C ALA A 94 -15.51 -28.32 -10.29
N TYR A 95 -16.49 -28.18 -9.42
CA TYR A 95 -17.91 -28.26 -9.82
C TYR A 95 -18.30 -27.12 -10.79
N ASP A 96 -17.76 -25.92 -10.56
CA ASP A 96 -18.02 -24.74 -11.39
C ASP A 96 -16.82 -23.79 -11.36
N GLN A 97 -16.66 -23.01 -12.46
CA GLN A 97 -15.65 -21.95 -12.57
C GLN A 97 -16.31 -20.60 -12.27
N LYS A 98 -15.86 -19.93 -11.16
CA LYS A 98 -16.38 -18.63 -10.69
C LYS A 98 -15.32 -17.56 -10.57
N MET A 99 -14.08 -17.86 -10.96
CA MET A 99 -12.99 -16.88 -10.89
C MET A 99 -12.93 -16.06 -12.16
N PHE A 100 -12.85 -14.75 -12.00
CA PHE A 100 -12.58 -13.82 -13.09
C PHE A 100 -11.65 -12.72 -12.62
N MET A 101 -10.92 -12.12 -13.54
CA MET A 101 -10.15 -10.90 -13.32
C MET A 101 -10.56 -9.88 -14.38
N ALA A 102 -10.75 -8.65 -13.93
CA ALA A 102 -10.93 -7.50 -14.79
C ALA A 102 -9.77 -6.52 -14.61
N ARG A 103 -9.55 -5.65 -15.61
CA ARG A 103 -8.56 -4.60 -15.52
C ARG A 103 -8.97 -3.57 -14.47
N GLU A 104 -8.17 -3.44 -13.41
CA GLU A 104 -8.38 -2.46 -12.34
C GLU A 104 -7.75 -1.12 -12.69
N ALA A 105 -6.43 -1.10 -12.93
CA ALA A 105 -5.68 0.14 -13.12
C ALA A 105 -4.78 0.09 -14.36
N ILE A 106 -4.54 1.26 -14.98
CA ILE A 106 -3.49 1.49 -15.96
C ILE A 106 -2.59 2.58 -15.41
N ALA A 107 -1.31 2.27 -15.26
CA ALA A 107 -0.29 3.16 -14.72
C ALA A 107 0.92 3.21 -15.65
N ASP A 108 1.59 4.36 -15.74
CA ASP A 108 2.83 4.53 -16.50
C ASP A 108 4.07 4.18 -15.66
N LYS A 109 3.97 4.31 -14.34
CA LYS A 109 5.07 4.03 -13.41
C LYS A 109 4.58 3.30 -12.17
N GLY A 110 5.43 2.40 -11.66
CA GLY A 110 5.19 1.70 -10.41
C GLY A 110 6.48 1.45 -9.63
N ILE A 111 6.41 1.57 -8.31
CA ILE A 111 7.52 1.30 -7.40
C ILE A 111 7.02 0.38 -6.29
N TRP A 112 7.63 -0.80 -6.16
CA TRP A 112 7.39 -1.75 -5.09
C TRP A 112 8.55 -1.72 -4.10
N THR A 113 8.32 -1.22 -2.90
CA THR A 113 9.34 -1.10 -1.86
C THR A 113 9.43 -2.36 -0.98
N ALA A 114 8.34 -3.08 -0.86
CA ALA A 114 8.24 -4.36 -0.15
C ALA A 114 6.90 -5.04 -0.46
N LYS A 115 6.71 -6.25 0.05
CA LYS A 115 5.41 -6.95 -0.02
C LYS A 115 4.29 -6.07 0.57
N LYS A 116 3.21 -5.87 -0.20
CA LYS A 116 2.06 -4.99 0.16
C LYS A 116 2.43 -3.52 0.38
N ARG A 117 3.54 -3.05 -0.19
CA ARG A 117 4.00 -1.66 -0.11
C ARG A 117 4.43 -1.18 -1.49
N TYR A 118 3.54 -0.46 -2.16
CA TYR A 118 3.80 0.02 -3.52
C TYR A 118 3.13 1.36 -3.80
N ILE A 119 3.58 2.00 -4.86
CA ILE A 119 3.04 3.24 -5.39
C ILE A 119 2.90 3.07 -6.90
N LEU A 120 1.75 3.46 -7.44
CA LEU A 120 1.49 3.51 -8.87
C LEU A 120 1.09 4.94 -9.27
N ASN A 121 1.56 5.40 -10.42
CA ASN A 121 1.09 6.63 -11.06
C ASN A 121 -0.02 6.25 -12.05
N VAL A 122 -1.27 6.39 -11.64
CA VAL A 122 -2.43 5.80 -12.32
C VAL A 122 -3.11 6.81 -13.22
N HIS A 123 -3.30 6.46 -14.49
CA HIS A 123 -4.03 7.22 -15.50
C HIS A 123 -5.51 6.82 -15.59
N ASP A 124 -5.82 5.56 -15.29
CA ASP A 124 -7.19 5.02 -15.35
C ASP A 124 -7.41 4.02 -14.22
N MET A 125 -8.53 4.15 -13.53
CA MET A 125 -8.96 3.24 -12.48
C MET A 125 -10.37 2.75 -12.79
N GLU A 126 -10.53 1.44 -13.02
CA GLU A 126 -11.83 0.79 -13.29
C GLU A 126 -12.66 1.47 -14.40
N GLY A 127 -11.99 2.04 -15.42
CA GLY A 127 -12.62 2.76 -16.52
C GLY A 127 -12.82 4.26 -16.28
N VAL A 128 -12.48 4.76 -15.09
CA VAL A 128 -12.47 6.20 -14.80
C VAL A 128 -11.13 6.79 -15.20
N ARG A 129 -11.13 7.60 -16.27
CA ARG A 129 -9.96 8.28 -16.80
C ARG A 129 -9.65 9.54 -15.99
N PHE A 130 -8.41 9.66 -15.48
CA PHE A 130 -7.95 10.87 -14.81
C PHE A 130 -7.38 11.87 -15.83
N LYS A 131 -7.68 13.17 -15.66
CA LYS A 131 -7.06 14.24 -16.46
C LYS A 131 -5.57 14.35 -16.21
N GLU A 132 -5.18 14.21 -14.94
CA GLU A 132 -3.80 14.10 -14.49
C GLU A 132 -3.65 12.80 -13.71
N PRO A 133 -2.52 12.09 -13.88
CA PRO A 133 -2.30 10.83 -13.17
C PRO A 133 -2.40 11.01 -11.65
N GLN A 134 -2.99 10.03 -11.00
CA GLN A 134 -3.15 10.00 -9.55
C GLN A 134 -2.32 8.91 -8.89
N LEU A 135 -1.77 9.20 -7.72
CA LEU A 135 -1.00 8.21 -6.97
C LEU A 135 -1.92 7.22 -6.25
N LYS A 136 -1.84 5.95 -6.63
CA LYS A 136 -2.34 4.82 -5.82
C LYS A 136 -1.24 4.38 -4.88
N ILE A 137 -1.42 4.57 -3.58
CA ILE A 137 -0.41 4.29 -2.56
C ILE A 137 -0.93 3.20 -1.64
N MET A 138 -0.19 2.11 -1.50
CA MET A 138 -0.53 0.98 -0.64
C MET A 138 0.55 0.71 0.40
N GLY A 139 0.12 0.55 1.67
CA GLY A 139 0.97 0.09 2.77
C GLY A 139 2.10 1.04 3.20
N ILE A 140 2.24 2.19 2.58
CA ILE A 140 3.27 3.20 2.87
C ILE A 140 2.77 4.16 3.96
N GLU A 141 3.68 4.77 4.68
CA GLU A 141 3.40 5.67 5.81
C GLU A 141 2.54 6.89 5.41
N ALA A 142 2.56 7.27 4.13
CA ALA A 142 1.72 8.34 3.57
C ALA A 142 0.19 8.11 3.74
N VAL A 143 -0.25 6.86 3.87
CA VAL A 143 -1.68 6.51 4.00
C VAL A 143 -2.04 5.90 5.36
N LYS A 144 -1.06 5.65 6.22
CA LYS A 144 -1.29 5.05 7.54
C LYS A 144 -1.82 6.09 8.53
N SER A 145 -2.91 5.80 9.20
CA SER A 145 -3.46 6.65 10.27
C SER A 145 -2.51 6.84 11.45
N SER A 146 -1.53 5.94 11.61
CA SER A 146 -0.51 6.02 12.65
C SER A 146 0.63 6.99 12.34
N THR A 147 0.67 7.59 11.16
CA THR A 147 1.61 8.65 10.79
C THR A 147 0.96 10.01 11.03
N PRO A 148 1.65 10.98 11.65
CA PRO A 148 1.12 12.32 11.85
C PRO A 148 0.67 12.98 10.53
N ALA A 149 -0.42 13.75 10.57
CA ALA A 149 -1.03 14.32 9.37
C ALA A 149 -0.07 15.18 8.53
N PRO A 150 0.72 16.11 9.12
CA PRO A 150 1.70 16.89 8.35
C PRO A 150 2.72 16.00 7.64
N CYS A 151 3.21 14.95 8.30
CA CYS A 151 4.15 14.01 7.70
C CYS A 151 3.52 13.23 6.53
N ARG A 152 2.25 12.80 6.65
CA ARG A 152 1.56 12.09 5.57
C ARG A 152 1.48 12.93 4.30
N GLU A 153 1.10 14.20 4.43
CA GLU A 153 1.00 15.10 3.27
C GLU A 153 2.35 15.36 2.62
N LYS A 154 3.40 15.57 3.42
CA LYS A 154 4.76 15.75 2.89
C LYS A 154 5.30 14.49 2.24
N ILE A 155 5.02 13.29 2.78
CA ILE A 155 5.39 12.03 2.11
C ILE A 155 4.67 11.91 0.77
N LYS A 156 3.38 12.23 0.66
CA LYS A 156 2.66 12.23 -0.62
C LYS A 156 3.27 13.19 -1.64
N GLN A 157 3.67 14.39 -1.21
CA GLN A 157 4.36 15.36 -2.06
C GLN A 157 5.72 14.82 -2.53
N ALA A 158 6.51 14.24 -1.63
CA ALA A 158 7.77 13.59 -1.99
C ALA A 158 7.57 12.46 -3.01
N LEU A 159 6.53 11.63 -2.85
CA LEU A 159 6.20 10.56 -3.78
C LEU A 159 5.82 11.11 -5.16
N LYS A 160 5.12 12.25 -5.25
CA LYS A 160 4.86 12.92 -6.55
C LYS A 160 6.16 13.36 -7.21
N ILE A 161 7.09 13.94 -6.44
CA ILE A 161 8.40 14.33 -6.96
C ILE A 161 9.19 13.11 -7.46
N ILE A 162 9.17 11.98 -6.74
CA ILE A 162 9.82 10.73 -7.16
C ILE A 162 9.24 10.22 -8.50
N MET A 163 7.94 10.38 -8.72
CA MET A 163 7.29 9.92 -9.95
C MET A 163 7.53 10.83 -11.16
N SER A 164 7.75 12.13 -10.98
CA SER A 164 7.80 13.12 -12.07
C SER A 164 9.04 14.01 -12.10
N GLY A 165 9.79 14.08 -11.00
CA GLY A 165 10.95 14.95 -10.84
C GLY A 165 12.29 14.20 -10.89
N ASP A 166 13.30 14.87 -10.38
CA ASP A 166 14.65 14.36 -10.27
C ASP A 166 15.12 14.31 -8.80
N GLU A 167 16.30 13.72 -8.58
CA GLU A 167 16.91 13.57 -7.26
C GLU A 167 17.18 14.93 -6.59
N LYS A 168 17.58 15.94 -7.37
CA LYS A 168 17.87 17.28 -6.84
C LYS A 168 16.61 17.95 -6.30
N MET A 169 15.49 17.86 -7.03
CA MET A 169 14.19 18.35 -6.57
C MET A 169 13.76 17.67 -5.27
N LEU A 170 13.93 16.36 -5.18
CA LEU A 170 13.60 15.60 -3.99
C LEU A 170 14.47 16.01 -2.79
N ASN A 171 15.78 16.15 -2.99
CA ASN A 171 16.70 16.56 -1.94
C ASN A 171 16.39 17.98 -1.43
N ASN A 172 16.10 18.93 -2.31
CA ASN A 172 15.68 20.27 -1.91
C ASN A 172 14.39 20.23 -1.08
N PHE A 173 13.39 19.51 -1.55
CA PHE A 173 12.13 19.32 -0.83
C PHE A 173 12.32 18.72 0.57
N ILE A 174 13.21 17.73 0.72
CA ILE A 174 13.52 17.12 2.01
C ILE A 174 14.17 18.13 2.96
N GLN A 175 15.10 18.96 2.47
CA GLN A 175 15.74 19.99 3.30
C GLN A 175 14.72 21.05 3.77
N GLU A 176 13.89 21.55 2.86
CA GLU A 176 12.81 22.51 3.20
C GLU A 176 11.86 21.91 4.26
N PHE A 177 11.47 20.63 4.09
CA PHE A 177 10.60 19.98 5.06
C PHE A 177 11.28 19.78 6.42
N ARG A 178 12.57 19.52 6.48
CA ARG A 178 13.30 19.43 7.76
C ARG A 178 13.20 20.75 8.54
N ASP A 179 13.37 21.87 7.86
CA ASP A 179 13.31 23.19 8.48
C ASP A 179 11.88 23.55 8.93
N GLU A 180 10.88 23.15 8.15
CA GLU A 180 9.46 23.29 8.53
C GLU A 180 9.12 22.39 9.72
N PHE A 181 9.55 21.12 9.68
CA PHE A 181 9.26 20.13 10.72
C PHE A 181 9.75 20.56 12.10
N MET A 182 10.92 21.18 12.17
CA MET A 182 11.49 21.71 13.43
C MET A 182 10.67 22.85 14.04
N LYS A 183 9.77 23.47 13.27
CA LYS A 183 8.89 24.56 13.72
C LYS A 183 7.48 24.10 14.07
N LEU A 184 7.14 22.84 13.78
CA LEU A 184 5.82 22.28 14.08
C LEU A 184 5.63 22.10 15.59
N ALA A 185 4.40 22.30 16.06
CA ALA A 185 4.05 22.06 17.44
C ALA A 185 4.16 20.57 17.78
N PRO A 186 4.59 20.19 18.99
CA PRO A 186 4.74 18.80 19.40
C PRO A 186 3.49 17.94 19.18
N GLU A 187 2.31 18.50 19.40
CA GLU A 187 1.01 17.85 19.17
C GLU A 187 0.73 17.50 17.71
N ASP A 188 1.29 18.26 16.76
CA ASP A 188 1.11 18.01 15.32
C ASP A 188 1.99 16.88 14.81
N ILE A 189 3.15 16.69 15.43
CA ILE A 189 4.12 15.65 15.05
C ILE A 189 4.02 14.38 15.92
N ALA A 190 3.18 14.42 16.96
CA ALA A 190 2.97 13.29 17.85
C ALA A 190 2.30 12.10 17.13
N TYR A 191 2.78 10.90 17.41
CA TYR A 191 2.29 9.66 16.79
C TYR A 191 0.89 9.29 17.31
N PRO A 192 -0.14 9.26 16.45
CA PRO A 192 -1.46 8.79 16.85
C PRO A 192 -1.49 7.27 16.98
N ARG A 193 -2.03 6.76 18.08
CA ARG A 193 -2.21 5.32 18.36
C ARG A 193 -3.48 5.08 19.15
N SER A 194 -4.11 3.92 18.93
CA SER A 194 -5.14 3.43 19.84
C SER A 194 -4.49 2.73 21.03
N CYS A 195 -4.92 3.10 22.23
CA CYS A 195 -4.38 2.56 23.47
C CYS A 195 -5.13 1.29 23.88
N ASN A 196 -4.69 0.14 23.36
CA ASN A 196 -5.29 -1.16 23.65
C ASN A 196 -4.42 -1.96 24.62
N GLY A 197 -5.07 -2.67 25.54
CA GLY A 197 -4.40 -3.56 26.49
C GLY A 197 -3.90 -2.86 27.75
N LEU A 198 -4.50 -1.75 28.17
CA LEU A 198 -4.14 -1.04 29.41
C LEU A 198 -4.15 -2.00 30.61
N GLN A 199 -5.22 -2.74 30.82
CA GLN A 199 -5.34 -3.71 31.91
C GLN A 199 -4.38 -4.89 31.74
N LYS A 200 -4.23 -5.40 30.51
CA LYS A 200 -3.32 -6.51 30.20
C LYS A 200 -1.86 -6.19 30.56
N PHE A 201 -1.44 -4.96 30.33
CA PHE A 201 -0.07 -4.53 30.51
C PHE A 201 0.19 -3.80 31.84
N ARG A 202 -0.82 -3.60 32.67
CA ARG A 202 -0.66 -3.10 34.04
C ARG A 202 0.09 -4.16 34.88
N GLY A 203 1.13 -3.75 35.56
CA GLY A 203 1.94 -4.65 36.40
C GLY A 203 1.32 -4.83 37.79
N GLU A 204 1.59 -5.95 38.44
CA GLU A 204 1.18 -6.22 39.82
C GLU A 204 2.17 -5.62 40.83
N HIS A 205 3.48 -5.70 40.51
CA HIS A 205 4.57 -5.21 41.37
C HIS A 205 5.39 -4.10 40.71
N SER A 206 5.00 -3.67 39.50
CA SER A 206 5.61 -2.58 38.71
C SER A 206 4.52 -1.84 37.95
N LEU A 207 4.79 -0.62 37.50
CA LEU A 207 3.78 0.16 36.76
C LEU A 207 3.28 -0.56 35.52
N PHE A 208 4.14 -1.31 34.81
CA PHE A 208 3.76 -2.03 33.60
C PHE A 208 4.54 -3.35 33.45
N ARG A 209 3.93 -4.32 32.77
CA ARG A 209 4.53 -5.63 32.48
C ARG A 209 5.57 -5.53 31.35
N LYS A 210 6.54 -6.47 31.34
CA LYS A 210 7.50 -6.61 30.26
C LYS A 210 6.79 -6.83 28.92
N GLY A 211 7.27 -6.18 27.84
CA GLY A 211 6.69 -6.30 26.50
C GLY A 211 5.50 -5.36 26.24
N ALA A 212 5.11 -4.50 27.19
CA ALA A 212 4.11 -3.48 26.93
C ALA A 212 4.58 -2.50 25.83
N PRO A 213 3.70 -2.18 24.83
CA PRO A 213 4.02 -1.18 23.82
C PRO A 213 4.32 0.18 24.44
N ILE A 214 5.21 0.98 23.83
CA ILE A 214 5.68 2.24 24.41
C ILE A 214 4.54 3.24 24.69
N HIS A 215 3.58 3.37 23.77
CA HIS A 215 2.44 4.25 23.96
C HIS A 215 1.51 3.77 25.09
N VAL A 216 1.38 2.46 25.30
CA VAL A 216 0.63 1.88 26.44
C VAL A 216 1.36 2.13 27.76
N LYS A 217 2.70 2.00 27.78
CA LYS A 217 3.50 2.40 28.95
C LYS A 217 3.29 3.87 29.30
N GLY A 218 3.33 4.75 28.30
CA GLY A 218 3.06 6.18 28.47
C GLY A 218 1.67 6.45 29.04
N ALA A 219 0.65 5.76 28.54
CA ALA A 219 -0.72 5.90 29.02
C ALA A 219 -0.90 5.41 30.48
N ILE A 220 -0.29 4.27 30.84
CA ILE A 220 -0.31 3.76 32.22
C ILE A 220 0.42 4.73 33.16
N LEU A 221 1.58 5.25 32.74
CA LEU A 221 2.35 6.22 33.53
C LEU A 221 1.56 7.54 33.71
N TYR A 222 0.92 8.02 32.65
CA TYR A 222 0.05 9.19 32.69
C TYR A 222 -1.08 8.99 33.71
N ASN A 223 -1.84 7.90 33.61
CA ASN A 223 -2.93 7.62 34.54
C ASN A 223 -2.43 7.51 35.97
N TRP A 224 -1.30 6.81 36.20
CA TRP A 224 -0.68 6.73 37.52
C TRP A 224 -0.29 8.12 38.06
N ALA A 225 0.25 9.00 37.23
CA ALA A 225 0.62 10.35 37.66
C ALA A 225 -0.62 11.20 38.00
N ILE A 226 -1.70 11.08 37.25
CA ILE A 226 -2.98 11.74 37.54
C ILE A 226 -3.51 11.28 38.90
N ASP A 227 -3.62 9.96 39.14
CA ASP A 227 -4.07 9.39 40.42
C ASP A 227 -3.17 9.85 41.57
N LYS A 228 -1.85 9.76 41.43
CA LYS A 228 -0.88 10.10 42.47
C LYS A 228 -0.95 11.57 42.91
N HIS A 229 -1.29 12.47 41.98
CA HIS A 229 -1.34 13.91 42.23
C HIS A 229 -2.76 14.45 42.36
N GLU A 230 -3.77 13.57 42.43
CA GLU A 230 -5.20 13.92 42.61
C GLU A 230 -5.71 14.90 41.54
N LEU A 231 -5.28 14.67 40.27
CA LEU A 231 -5.55 15.59 39.15
C LEU A 231 -6.73 15.16 38.27
N GLU A 232 -7.53 14.16 38.65
CA GLU A 232 -8.66 13.61 37.89
C GLU A 232 -9.72 14.67 37.57
N HIS A 233 -9.87 15.65 38.46
CA HIS A 233 -10.79 16.77 38.26
C HIS A 233 -10.36 17.71 37.10
N LYS A 234 -9.07 17.67 36.72
CA LYS A 234 -8.49 18.55 35.68
C LYS A 234 -8.16 17.81 34.40
N TYR A 235 -7.74 16.56 34.48
CA TYR A 235 -7.28 15.77 33.36
C TYR A 235 -7.98 14.40 33.33
N PRO A 236 -8.62 14.04 32.19
CA PRO A 236 -9.28 12.74 32.08
C PRO A 236 -8.26 11.61 32.05
N LEU A 237 -8.61 10.48 32.68
CA LEU A 237 -7.84 9.25 32.57
C LEU A 237 -8.00 8.67 31.16
N ILE A 238 -6.90 8.12 30.61
CA ILE A 238 -6.90 7.38 29.35
C ILE A 238 -7.59 6.03 29.57
N GLN A 239 -8.59 5.73 28.74
CA GLN A 239 -9.38 4.50 28.78
C GLN A 239 -8.92 3.49 27.73
N GLU A 240 -9.36 2.23 27.89
CA GLU A 240 -9.12 1.17 26.91
C GLU A 240 -9.72 1.54 25.55
N GLY A 241 -8.89 1.50 24.49
CA GLY A 241 -9.31 1.84 23.13
C GLY A 241 -9.18 3.32 22.74
N ASP A 242 -8.89 4.20 23.69
CA ASP A 242 -8.73 5.63 23.42
C ASP A 242 -7.64 5.90 22.37
N LYS A 243 -7.90 6.89 21.53
CA LYS A 243 -6.91 7.42 20.58
C LYS A 243 -6.03 8.44 21.29
N ILE A 244 -4.79 8.07 21.51
CA ILE A 244 -3.79 8.94 22.12
C ILE A 244 -2.76 9.41 21.08
N ARG A 245 -2.07 10.49 21.40
CA ARG A 245 -0.87 10.95 20.68
C ARG A 245 0.30 10.92 21.63
N PHE A 246 1.46 10.43 21.18
CA PHE A 246 2.66 10.34 22.02
C PHE A 246 3.91 10.76 21.25
N LEU A 247 4.90 11.21 22.00
CA LEU A 247 6.23 11.56 21.51
C LEU A 247 7.28 10.75 22.26
N HIS A 248 8.39 10.48 21.57
CA HIS A 248 9.61 10.00 22.23
C HIS A 248 10.40 11.18 22.74
N LEU A 249 10.68 11.22 24.03
CA LEU A 249 11.55 12.22 24.61
C LEU A 249 13.02 11.82 24.40
N ARG A 250 13.89 12.80 24.21
CA ARG A 250 15.33 12.57 24.06
C ARG A 250 15.96 12.07 25.38
N GLN A 251 15.44 12.55 26.50
CA GLN A 251 15.79 12.11 27.83
C GLN A 251 14.52 11.86 28.63
N PRO A 252 14.37 10.72 29.31
CA PRO A 252 13.28 10.56 30.27
C PRO A 252 13.53 11.52 31.45
N ASN A 253 12.53 12.31 31.78
CA ASN A 253 12.51 13.08 33.03
C ASN A 253 12.14 12.18 34.18
#